data_d56ec6f5e41a78d671fe61dc4b863c7e
#
_entry.id   d56ec6f5e41a78d671fe61dc4b863c7e
#
_cell.length_a   1.000
_cell.length_b   1.000
_cell.length_c   1.000
_cell.angle_alpha   90.00
_cell.angle_beta   90.00
_cell.angle_gamma   90.00
#
_symmetry.space_group_name_H-M   'P 1'
#
loop_
_entity.id
_entity.type
_entity.pdbx_description
1 polymer ?
#
loop_
_entity_poly.entity_id
_entity_poly.type
_entity_poly.pdbx_seq_one_letter_code
_entity_poly.pdbx_strand_id
1 'polypeptide(L)'
;EISLGLVGSEMCIRDRGKKDLERLRRRKRRKQNIIRATIHFFVWAGVAVLYYIGFSVFFDTPVEYELKHSTDRLRREYTALVQRYDTLTTVMRNLSERDRNVFRILFESDPYDFDSEYERKQAATYENIFNRSSRRLKRELRERVAEMETRLDELNDTYLDLQARIDSAGSRCDNIPSIQPVINKQLTLLTASYGMRIHPFYKTLQSHQGVDYTIPEGSRVFATADGTVREVAQRNSTSGQTVVIDHGNGYETSYNHLSKINVRKGQQVRRGDIIALSGDTGLSLAPHLHYEVRYNGMRVDPIHYFFMELSPTEYQRLMRIAQSGMQSFD
;
A
#
# COMPACT_ATOMS: atom_id res chain seq x y z
N GLU A 1 -36.62 -12.53 120.66
CA GLU A 1 -36.13 -13.44 119.58
C GLU A 1 -36.76 -13.14 118.21
N ILE A 2 -37.41 -12.00 117.97
CA ILE A 2 -38.01 -11.74 116.67
C ILE A 2 -37.24 -10.67 115.81
N SER A 3 -36.15 -10.11 116.36
CA SER A 3 -35.45 -9.02 115.62
C SER A 3 -34.29 -9.45 114.80
N LEU A 4 -33.77 -10.67 114.95
CA LEU A 4 -32.60 -11.19 114.23
C LEU A 4 -32.98 -11.76 112.85
N GLY A 5 -34.23 -12.21 112.68
CA GLY A 5 -34.66 -12.82 111.36
C GLY A 5 -34.90 -11.80 110.25
N LEU A 6 -35.36 -10.56 110.58
CA LEU A 6 -35.64 -9.54 109.64
C LEU A 6 -34.36 -8.85 109.05
N VAL A 7 -33.30 -8.72 109.85
CA VAL A 7 -32.02 -8.16 109.40
C VAL A 7 -31.33 -9.05 108.43
N GLY A 8 -31.44 -10.38 108.63
CA GLY A 8 -30.83 -11.35 107.66
C GLY A 8 -31.53 -11.44 106.34
N SER A 9 -32.86 -11.27 106.30
CA SER A 9 -33.68 -11.27 105.08
C SER A 9 -33.50 -10.00 104.25
N GLU A 10 -33.42 -8.86 104.87
CA GLU A 10 -33.13 -7.59 104.13
C GLU A 10 -31.73 -7.52 103.58
N MET A 11 -30.75 -8.10 104.28
CA MET A 11 -29.38 -8.18 103.84
C MET A 11 -29.23 -9.13 102.61
N CYS A 12 -29.94 -10.29 102.63
CA CYS A 12 -30.00 -11.21 101.50
C CYS A 12 -30.73 -10.61 100.29
N ILE A 13 -31.80 -9.85 100.45
CA ILE A 13 -32.56 -9.19 99.40
C ILE A 13 -31.66 -8.10 98.76
N ARG A 14 -31.00 -7.28 99.58
CA ARG A 14 -30.09 -6.21 99.11
C ARG A 14 -28.86 -6.75 98.36
N ASP A 15 -28.36 -7.90 98.78
CA ASP A 15 -27.20 -8.47 98.08
C ASP A 15 -27.61 -9.15 96.76
N ARG A 16 -28.84 -9.74 96.64
CA ARG A 16 -29.41 -10.21 95.37
C ARG A 16 -29.62 -9.06 94.40
N GLY A 17 -30.18 -7.96 94.85
CA GLY A 17 -30.40 -6.80 94.08
C GLY A 17 -29.08 -6.18 93.49
N LYS A 18 -28.01 -6.20 94.33
CA LYS A 18 -26.66 -5.76 93.82
C LYS A 18 -26.12 -6.69 92.80
N LYS A 19 -26.23 -7.97 92.96
CA LYS A 19 -25.75 -8.98 91.96
C LYS A 19 -26.55 -8.93 90.69
N ASP A 20 -27.82 -8.72 90.72
CA ASP A 20 -28.65 -8.58 89.54
C ASP A 20 -28.39 -7.22 88.82
N LEU A 21 -28.12 -6.14 89.55
CA LEU A 21 -27.70 -4.88 89.00
C LEU A 21 -26.30 -4.95 88.30
N GLU A 22 -25.38 -5.69 88.90
CA GLU A 22 -24.09 -5.98 88.33
C GLU A 22 -24.21 -6.81 87.03
N ARG A 23 -25.07 -7.87 87.05
CA ARG A 23 -25.36 -8.69 85.87
C ARG A 23 -25.95 -7.86 84.73
N LEU A 24 -26.90 -6.97 85.03
CA LEU A 24 -27.47 -6.06 84.07
C LEU A 24 -26.45 -5.04 83.49
N ARG A 25 -25.57 -4.50 84.38
CA ARG A 25 -24.44 -3.64 83.96
C ARG A 25 -23.47 -4.37 83.09
N ARG A 26 -23.10 -5.65 83.41
CA ARG A 26 -22.23 -6.48 82.61
C ARG A 26 -22.87 -6.83 81.28
N ARG A 27 -24.18 -7.11 81.21
CA ARG A 27 -24.93 -7.34 79.97
C ARG A 27 -24.97 -6.09 79.11
N LYS A 28 -25.22 -4.92 79.70
CA LYS A 28 -25.22 -3.64 78.97
C LYS A 28 -23.84 -3.28 78.41
N ARG A 29 -22.79 -3.49 79.23
CA ARG A 29 -21.39 -3.32 78.75
C ARG A 29 -21.04 -4.27 77.62
N ARG A 30 -21.42 -5.58 77.75
CA ARG A 30 -21.20 -6.56 76.66
C ARG A 30 -21.94 -6.15 75.40
N LYS A 31 -23.20 -5.74 75.45
CA LYS A 31 -23.92 -5.22 74.27
C LYS A 31 -23.25 -4.02 73.67
N GLN A 32 -22.84 -3.05 74.50
CA GLN A 32 -22.12 -1.85 73.98
C GLN A 32 -20.77 -2.19 73.35
N ASN A 33 -20.02 -3.16 73.94
CA ASN A 33 -18.78 -3.59 73.34
C ASN A 33 -18.98 -4.34 72.04
N ILE A 34 -20.05 -5.17 71.94
CA ILE A 34 -20.41 -5.85 70.68
C ILE A 34 -20.80 -4.81 69.63
N ILE A 35 -21.64 -3.84 69.98
CA ILE A 35 -22.03 -2.76 69.02
C ILE A 35 -20.81 -1.95 68.60
N ARG A 36 -19.90 -1.61 69.54
CA ARG A 36 -18.65 -0.93 69.16
C ARG A 36 -17.77 -1.79 68.23
N ALA A 37 -17.64 -3.07 68.55
CA ALA A 37 -16.88 -4.02 67.74
C ALA A 37 -17.46 -4.16 66.33
N THR A 38 -18.79 -4.25 66.19
CA THR A 38 -19.47 -4.31 64.91
C THR A 38 -19.31 -3.00 64.12
N ILE A 39 -19.43 -1.85 64.78
CA ILE A 39 -19.18 -0.57 64.11
C ILE A 39 -17.76 -0.46 63.60
N HIS A 40 -16.77 -0.85 64.45
CA HIS A 40 -15.37 -0.82 64.01
C HIS A 40 -15.14 -1.78 62.86
N PHE A 41 -15.73 -2.98 62.87
CA PHE A 41 -15.63 -3.94 61.77
C PHE A 41 -16.15 -3.31 60.46
N PHE A 42 -17.33 -2.69 60.46
CA PHE A 42 -17.87 -2.09 59.25
C PHE A 42 -17.09 -0.83 58.80
N VAL A 43 -16.55 -0.06 59.74
CA VAL A 43 -15.68 1.07 59.38
C VAL A 43 -14.39 0.57 58.72
N TRP A 44 -13.74 -0.43 59.30
CA TRP A 44 -12.53 -1.02 58.68
C TRP A 44 -12.81 -1.73 57.38
N ALA A 45 -13.94 -2.42 57.24
CA ALA A 45 -14.38 -3.02 55.97
C ALA A 45 -14.63 -1.91 54.92
N GLY A 46 -15.25 -0.80 55.28
CA GLY A 46 -15.44 0.34 54.40
C GLY A 46 -14.10 0.97 53.95
N VAL A 47 -13.17 1.16 54.88
CA VAL A 47 -11.82 1.65 54.57
C VAL A 47 -11.09 0.69 53.61
N ALA A 48 -11.18 -0.64 53.83
CA ALA A 48 -10.56 -1.65 52.95
C ALA A 48 -11.15 -1.61 51.55
N VAL A 49 -12.46 -1.46 51.41
CA VAL A 49 -13.12 -1.30 50.08
C VAL A 49 -12.69 -0.02 49.40
N LEU A 50 -12.63 1.12 50.11
CA LEU A 50 -12.15 2.37 49.53
C LEU A 50 -10.66 2.28 49.13
N TYR A 51 -9.83 1.62 49.93
CA TYR A 51 -8.47 1.35 49.60
C TYR A 51 -8.34 0.50 48.34
N TYR A 52 -9.15 -0.58 48.26
CA TYR A 52 -9.18 -1.45 47.07
C TYR A 52 -9.62 -0.71 45.80
N ILE A 53 -10.67 0.14 45.90
CA ILE A 53 -11.13 0.98 44.79
C ILE A 53 -10.02 1.96 44.39
N GLY A 54 -9.41 2.65 45.34
CA GLY A 54 -8.28 3.55 45.08
C GLY A 54 -7.10 2.83 44.46
N PHE A 55 -6.74 1.67 44.95
CA PHE A 55 -5.68 0.84 44.38
C PHE A 55 -6.00 0.39 42.96
N SER A 56 -7.24 -0.07 42.69
CA SER A 56 -7.69 -0.52 41.38
C SER A 56 -7.74 0.63 40.34
N VAL A 57 -7.91 1.88 40.76
CA VAL A 57 -7.86 3.05 39.86
C VAL A 57 -6.42 3.40 39.45
N PHE A 58 -5.45 3.23 40.37
CA PHE A 58 -4.06 3.62 40.11
C PHE A 58 -3.16 2.45 39.66
N PHE A 59 -3.53 1.24 39.97
CA PHE A 59 -2.75 0.05 39.63
C PHE A 59 -3.62 -0.95 38.88
N ASP A 60 -3.27 -1.21 37.62
CA ASP A 60 -3.90 -2.27 36.85
C ASP A 60 -3.73 -3.62 37.58
N THR A 61 -4.79 -4.40 37.70
CA THR A 61 -4.66 -5.77 38.18
C THR A 61 -3.81 -6.59 37.18
N PRO A 62 -3.09 -7.64 37.63
CA PRO A 62 -2.30 -8.49 36.71
C PRO A 62 -3.09 -8.96 35.49
N VAL A 63 -4.37 -9.23 35.66
CA VAL A 63 -5.28 -9.66 34.58
C VAL A 63 -5.60 -8.50 33.62
N GLU A 64 -5.85 -7.30 34.15
CA GLU A 64 -6.08 -6.10 33.32
C GLU A 64 -4.80 -5.69 32.56
N TYR A 65 -3.65 -5.80 33.21
CA TYR A 65 -2.36 -5.53 32.59
C TYR A 65 -2.09 -6.52 31.44
N GLU A 66 -2.28 -7.82 31.63
CA GLU A 66 -2.16 -8.81 30.56
C GLU A 66 -3.18 -8.58 29.45
N LEU A 67 -4.42 -8.22 29.79
CA LEU A 67 -5.47 -7.98 28.79
C LEU A 67 -5.18 -6.73 27.94
N LYS A 68 -4.73 -5.64 28.57
CA LYS A 68 -4.32 -4.41 27.85
C LYS A 68 -3.12 -4.70 26.96
N HIS A 69 -2.08 -5.35 27.46
CA HIS A 69 -0.88 -5.65 26.69
C HIS A 69 -1.13 -6.65 25.57
N SER A 70 -1.98 -7.63 25.76
CA SER A 70 -2.37 -8.58 24.71
C SER A 70 -3.23 -7.92 23.63
N THR A 71 -4.14 -7.01 24.01
CA THR A 71 -4.93 -6.23 23.03
C THR A 71 -4.08 -5.24 22.27
N ASP A 72 -3.12 -4.56 22.89
CA ASP A 72 -2.21 -3.64 22.23
C ASP A 72 -1.23 -4.35 21.31
N ARG A 73 -0.75 -5.54 21.69
CA ARG A 73 0.06 -6.40 20.84
C ARG A 73 -0.74 -6.87 19.63
N LEU A 74 -1.95 -7.38 19.85
CA LEU A 74 -2.83 -7.82 18.77
C LEU A 74 -3.18 -6.68 17.81
N ARG A 75 -3.40 -5.48 18.34
CA ARG A 75 -3.67 -4.27 17.56
C ARG A 75 -2.47 -3.89 16.68
N ARG A 76 -1.24 -3.96 17.21
CA ARG A 76 -0.01 -3.70 16.43
C ARG A 76 0.20 -4.76 15.34
N GLU A 77 0.04 -6.03 15.68
CA GLU A 77 0.15 -7.13 14.72
C GLU A 77 -0.92 -7.01 13.61
N TYR A 78 -2.15 -6.65 13.98
CA TYR A 78 -3.23 -6.40 13.01
C TYR A 78 -2.92 -5.20 12.09
N THR A 79 -2.45 -4.10 12.64
CA THR A 79 -2.10 -2.92 11.84
C THR A 79 -0.96 -3.24 10.86
N ALA A 80 0.06 -3.96 11.32
CA ALA A 80 1.16 -4.41 10.47
C ALA A 80 0.68 -5.37 9.36
N LEU A 81 -0.27 -6.24 9.67
CA LEU A 81 -0.86 -7.17 8.70
C LEU A 81 -1.70 -6.43 7.65
N VAL A 82 -2.51 -5.45 8.06
CA VAL A 82 -3.27 -4.58 7.16
C VAL A 82 -2.35 -3.82 6.21
N GLN A 83 -1.26 -3.24 6.73
CA GLN A 83 -0.28 -2.55 5.88
C GLN A 83 0.37 -3.48 4.85
N ARG A 84 0.72 -4.71 5.25
CA ARG A 84 1.25 -5.72 4.33
C ARG A 84 0.20 -6.13 3.28
N TYR A 85 -1.05 -6.29 3.69
CA TYR A 85 -2.16 -6.58 2.79
C TYR A 85 -2.34 -5.46 1.74
N ASP A 86 -2.37 -4.20 2.17
CA ASP A 86 -2.50 -3.05 1.27
C ASP A 86 -1.34 -2.96 0.28
N THR A 87 -0.12 -3.26 0.77
CA THR A 87 1.07 -3.32 -0.10
C THR A 87 0.93 -4.44 -1.14
N LEU A 88 0.54 -5.65 -0.71
CA LEU A 88 0.33 -6.79 -1.61
C LEU A 88 -0.79 -6.51 -2.63
N THR A 89 -1.91 -5.96 -2.19
CA THR A 89 -3.02 -5.57 -3.07
C THR A 89 -2.57 -4.55 -4.12
N THR A 90 -1.75 -3.59 -3.72
CA THR A 90 -1.18 -2.59 -4.63
C THR A 90 -0.24 -3.24 -5.64
N VAL A 91 0.63 -4.16 -5.19
CA VAL A 91 1.54 -4.90 -6.08
C VAL A 91 0.75 -5.79 -7.04
N MET A 92 -0.28 -6.49 -6.57
CA MET A 92 -1.14 -7.32 -7.42
C MET A 92 -1.87 -6.50 -8.48
N ARG A 93 -2.44 -5.35 -8.10
CA ARG A 93 -3.09 -4.45 -9.06
C ARG A 93 -2.10 -3.97 -10.13
N ASN A 94 -0.90 -3.59 -9.73
CA ASN A 94 0.14 -3.14 -10.65
C ASN A 94 0.59 -4.24 -11.59
N LEU A 95 0.68 -5.48 -11.08
CA LEU A 95 1.01 -6.65 -11.89
C LEU A 95 -0.11 -6.92 -12.89
N SER A 96 -1.38 -6.88 -12.44
CA SER A 96 -2.56 -7.05 -13.30
C SER A 96 -2.65 -5.97 -14.39
N GLU A 97 -2.41 -4.70 -14.08
CA GLU A 97 -2.38 -3.62 -15.08
C GLU A 97 -1.25 -3.82 -16.09
N ARG A 98 -0.07 -4.23 -15.62
CA ARG A 98 1.05 -4.54 -16.49
C ARG A 98 0.74 -5.74 -17.38
N ASP A 99 0.20 -6.82 -16.82
CA ASP A 99 -0.17 -8.01 -17.57
C ASP A 99 -1.28 -7.71 -18.58
N ARG A 100 -2.27 -6.87 -18.22
CA ARG A 100 -3.31 -6.39 -19.15
C ARG A 100 -2.70 -5.67 -20.34
N ASN A 101 -1.74 -4.79 -20.12
CA ASN A 101 -1.08 -4.05 -21.20
C ASN A 101 -0.22 -4.97 -22.06
N VAL A 102 0.55 -5.87 -21.44
CA VAL A 102 1.34 -6.88 -22.17
C VAL A 102 0.42 -7.80 -22.95
N PHE A 103 -0.68 -8.25 -22.34
CA PHE A 103 -1.66 -9.13 -23.00
C PHE A 103 -2.31 -8.45 -24.20
N ARG A 104 -2.72 -7.17 -24.05
CA ARG A 104 -3.27 -6.37 -25.15
C ARG A 104 -2.29 -6.19 -26.29
N ILE A 105 -1.02 -5.94 -25.96
CA ILE A 105 0.04 -5.75 -26.95
C ILE A 105 0.37 -7.07 -27.68
N LEU A 106 0.44 -8.18 -26.96
CA LEU A 106 0.83 -9.47 -27.52
C LEU A 106 -0.31 -10.20 -28.24
N PHE A 107 -1.54 -10.07 -27.77
CA PHE A 107 -2.69 -10.89 -28.22
C PHE A 107 -3.84 -10.09 -28.82
N GLU A 108 -3.73 -8.75 -28.91
CA GLU A 108 -4.76 -7.84 -29.45
C GLU A 108 -6.16 -8.01 -28.80
N SER A 109 -6.20 -8.52 -27.60
CA SER A 109 -7.42 -8.77 -26.83
C SER A 109 -7.33 -8.22 -25.42
N ASP A 110 -8.45 -7.77 -24.86
CA ASP A 110 -8.50 -7.37 -23.47
C ASP A 110 -8.50 -8.61 -22.56
N PRO A 111 -7.58 -8.70 -21.60
CA PRO A 111 -7.62 -9.74 -20.60
C PRO A 111 -8.73 -9.49 -19.58
N TYR A 112 -9.01 -10.48 -18.80
CA TYR A 112 -10.05 -10.51 -17.77
C TYR A 112 -10.05 -9.28 -16.86
N ASP A 113 -11.26 -8.75 -16.54
CA ASP A 113 -11.42 -7.56 -15.68
C ASP A 113 -11.54 -7.94 -14.20
N PHE A 114 -10.44 -7.77 -13.44
CA PHE A 114 -10.38 -8.07 -12.01
C PHE A 114 -10.83 -6.90 -11.09
N ASP A 115 -10.91 -5.66 -11.60
CA ASP A 115 -10.84 -4.49 -10.70
C ASP A 115 -12.18 -3.84 -10.33
N SER A 116 -13.21 -3.96 -11.16
CA SER A 116 -14.40 -3.13 -10.98
C SER A 116 -15.26 -3.46 -9.76
N GLU A 117 -15.23 -4.69 -9.28
CA GLU A 117 -16.03 -5.14 -8.13
C GLU A 117 -15.30 -5.01 -6.79
N TYR A 118 -13.98 -5.08 -6.81
CA TYR A 118 -13.15 -5.06 -5.61
C TYR A 118 -13.01 -3.67 -4.98
N GLU A 119 -12.80 -2.64 -5.79
CA GLU A 119 -12.64 -1.25 -5.29
C GLU A 119 -13.90 -0.74 -4.58
N ARG A 120 -15.08 -1.12 -5.05
CA ARG A 120 -16.36 -0.76 -4.40
C ARG A 120 -16.53 -1.39 -3.02
N LYS A 121 -15.98 -2.60 -2.81
CA LYS A 121 -16.09 -3.31 -1.52
C LYS A 121 -15.07 -2.80 -0.50
N GLN A 122 -13.90 -2.33 -0.92
CA GLN A 122 -12.86 -1.82 -0.01
C GLN A 122 -13.23 -0.50 0.68
N ALA A 123 -13.73 0.47 -0.06
CA ALA A 123 -14.04 1.79 0.49
C ALA A 123 -15.06 1.76 1.64
N ALA A 124 -16.02 0.84 1.60
CA ALA A 124 -17.05 0.70 2.63
C ALA A 124 -16.56 -0.01 3.92
N THR A 125 -15.38 -0.65 3.88
CA THR A 125 -14.93 -1.55 4.96
C THR A 125 -14.03 -0.85 5.98
N TYR A 126 -13.28 0.18 5.59
CA TYR A 126 -12.32 0.87 6.46
C TYR A 126 -12.95 1.65 7.61
N GLU A 127 -14.14 2.21 7.41
CA GLU A 127 -14.79 3.09 8.40
C GLU A 127 -15.30 2.38 9.66
N ASN A 128 -15.45 1.05 9.63
CA ASN A 128 -16.10 0.28 10.70
C ASN A 128 -15.20 -0.68 11.50
N ILE A 129 -13.89 -0.74 11.24
CA ILE A 129 -13.00 -1.74 11.84
C ILE A 129 -12.80 -1.52 13.36
N PHE A 130 -12.81 -0.26 13.81
CA PHE A 130 -12.52 0.08 15.21
C PHE A 130 -13.62 -0.33 16.21
N ASN A 131 -14.85 -0.58 15.74
CA ASN A 131 -16.01 -0.90 16.59
C ASN A 131 -16.40 -2.40 16.61
N ARG A 132 -15.59 -3.29 16.03
CA ARG A 132 -15.96 -4.71 15.90
C ARG A 132 -15.32 -5.60 16.96
N SER A 133 -16.04 -6.62 17.41
CA SER A 133 -15.52 -7.62 18.38
C SER A 133 -14.38 -8.44 17.77
N SER A 134 -13.39 -8.85 18.60
CA SER A 134 -12.22 -9.63 18.17
C SER A 134 -12.55 -10.93 17.43
N ARG A 135 -13.70 -11.56 17.71
CA ARG A 135 -14.14 -12.79 17.00
C ARG A 135 -14.59 -12.48 15.57
N ARG A 136 -15.29 -11.37 15.36
CA ARG A 136 -15.75 -10.94 14.04
C ARG A 136 -14.57 -10.51 13.16
N LEU A 137 -13.61 -9.83 13.76
CA LEU A 137 -12.37 -9.40 13.12
C LEU A 137 -11.53 -10.61 12.63
N LYS A 138 -11.37 -11.66 13.48
CA LYS A 138 -10.66 -12.88 13.09
C LYS A 138 -11.34 -13.64 11.94
N ARG A 139 -12.67 -13.66 11.90
CA ARG A 139 -13.41 -14.31 10.83
C ARG A 139 -13.22 -13.55 9.51
N GLU A 140 -13.42 -12.24 9.53
CA GLU A 140 -13.25 -11.38 8.37
C GLU A 140 -11.82 -11.42 7.80
N LEU A 141 -10.81 -11.48 8.69
CA LEU A 141 -9.41 -11.64 8.28
C LEU A 141 -9.18 -12.98 7.58
N ARG A 142 -9.75 -14.09 8.09
CA ARG A 142 -9.65 -15.40 7.43
C ARG A 142 -10.32 -15.40 6.07
N GLU A 143 -11.50 -14.78 5.95
CA GLU A 143 -12.23 -14.67 4.68
C GLU A 143 -11.41 -13.88 3.65
N ARG A 144 -10.76 -12.77 4.07
CA ARG A 144 -9.88 -11.98 3.19
C ARG A 144 -8.61 -12.72 2.77
N VAL A 145 -8.01 -13.46 3.71
CA VAL A 145 -6.83 -14.27 3.39
C VAL A 145 -7.19 -15.37 2.38
N ALA A 146 -8.31 -16.07 2.58
CA ALA A 146 -8.77 -17.09 1.65
C ALA A 146 -9.10 -16.50 0.26
N GLU A 147 -9.73 -15.32 0.21
CA GLU A 147 -9.98 -14.60 -1.04
C GLU A 147 -8.66 -14.21 -1.75
N MET A 148 -7.66 -13.79 -0.98
CA MET A 148 -6.33 -13.46 -1.52
C MET A 148 -5.59 -14.68 -2.04
N GLU A 149 -5.69 -15.82 -1.33
CA GLU A 149 -5.12 -17.10 -1.77
C GLU A 149 -5.75 -17.53 -3.11
N THR A 150 -7.07 -17.47 -3.23
CA THR A 150 -7.77 -17.80 -4.48
C THR A 150 -7.32 -16.90 -5.65
N ARG A 151 -7.18 -15.60 -5.40
CA ARG A 151 -6.70 -14.66 -6.43
C ARG A 151 -5.25 -14.87 -6.82
N LEU A 152 -4.41 -15.27 -5.86
CA LEU A 152 -3.02 -15.63 -6.14
C LEU A 152 -2.93 -16.85 -7.04
N ASP A 153 -3.78 -17.86 -6.79
CA ASP A 153 -3.85 -19.05 -7.62
C ASP A 153 -4.32 -18.71 -9.05
N GLU A 154 -5.39 -17.91 -9.18
CA GLU A 154 -5.89 -17.44 -10.49
C GLU A 154 -4.83 -16.63 -11.25
N LEU A 155 -4.11 -15.74 -10.54
CA LEU A 155 -3.03 -14.94 -11.13
C LEU A 155 -1.86 -15.83 -11.56
N ASN A 156 -1.50 -16.82 -10.75
CA ASN A 156 -0.44 -17.78 -11.08
C ASN A 156 -0.81 -18.59 -12.32
N ASP A 157 -2.04 -19.08 -12.43
CA ASP A 157 -2.54 -19.81 -13.60
C ASP A 157 -2.52 -18.93 -14.86
N THR A 158 -2.94 -17.67 -14.73
CA THR A 158 -2.86 -16.68 -15.83
C THR A 158 -1.42 -16.42 -16.24
N TYR A 159 -0.51 -16.30 -15.27
CA TYR A 159 0.92 -16.12 -15.53
C TYR A 159 1.54 -17.31 -16.26
N LEU A 160 1.21 -18.54 -15.85
CA LEU A 160 1.69 -19.76 -16.51
C LEU A 160 1.15 -19.88 -17.95
N ASP A 161 -0.12 -19.55 -18.20
CA ASP A 161 -0.70 -19.50 -19.55
C ASP A 161 0.02 -18.43 -20.40
N LEU A 162 0.25 -17.24 -19.84
CA LEU A 162 0.97 -16.17 -20.52
C LEU A 162 2.41 -16.60 -20.86
N GLN A 163 3.11 -17.24 -19.93
CA GLN A 163 4.44 -17.74 -20.15
C GLN A 163 4.48 -18.79 -21.26
N ALA A 164 3.55 -19.75 -21.25
CA ALA A 164 3.42 -20.76 -22.29
C ALA A 164 3.15 -20.15 -23.67
N ARG A 165 2.35 -19.08 -23.73
CA ARG A 165 2.08 -18.34 -24.98
C ARG A 165 3.30 -17.55 -25.45
N ILE A 166 4.05 -16.92 -24.56
CA ILE A 166 5.31 -16.22 -24.86
C ILE A 166 6.33 -17.22 -25.42
N ASP A 167 6.50 -18.36 -24.76
CA ASP A 167 7.42 -19.42 -25.19
C ASP A 167 7.01 -19.98 -26.57
N SER A 168 5.71 -20.12 -26.84
CA SER A 168 5.19 -20.53 -28.14
C SER A 168 5.29 -19.47 -29.22
N ALA A 169 5.25 -18.18 -28.86
CA ALA A 169 5.40 -17.07 -29.79
C ALA A 169 6.84 -16.88 -30.31
N GLY A 170 7.83 -17.43 -29.63
CA GLY A 170 9.23 -17.40 -30.02
C GLY A 170 9.77 -15.98 -30.25
N SER A 171 10.48 -15.77 -31.35
CA SER A 171 11.13 -14.48 -31.73
C SER A 171 10.18 -13.29 -31.93
N ARG A 172 8.85 -13.48 -31.83
CA ARG A 172 7.91 -12.35 -31.91
C ARG A 172 8.10 -11.36 -30.77
N CYS A 173 8.55 -11.80 -29.59
CA CYS A 173 8.79 -10.93 -28.45
C CYS A 173 10.03 -10.03 -28.62
N ASP A 174 10.99 -10.44 -29.45
CA ASP A 174 12.19 -9.66 -29.70
C ASP A 174 11.93 -8.41 -30.56
N ASN A 175 10.83 -8.43 -31.31
CA ASN A 175 10.37 -7.34 -32.16
C ASN A 175 9.49 -6.30 -31.42
N ILE A 176 9.14 -6.53 -30.16
CA ILE A 176 8.35 -5.58 -29.38
C ILE A 176 9.27 -4.58 -28.68
N PRO A 177 9.02 -3.25 -28.80
CA PRO A 177 9.87 -2.21 -28.21
C PRO A 177 9.73 -2.15 -26.67
N SER A 178 10.31 -3.09 -25.96
CA SER A 178 10.00 -3.43 -24.57
C SER A 178 10.96 -2.85 -23.52
N ILE A 179 11.95 -2.04 -23.93
CA ILE A 179 12.87 -1.33 -23.04
C ILE A 179 12.81 0.18 -23.30
N GLN A 180 13.28 0.98 -22.34
CA GLN A 180 13.44 2.42 -22.54
C GLN A 180 14.59 2.70 -23.53
N PRO A 181 14.47 3.76 -24.36
CA PRO A 181 15.51 4.13 -25.33
C PRO A 181 16.75 4.74 -24.68
N VAL A 182 16.71 5.02 -23.37
CA VAL A 182 17.80 5.63 -22.59
C VAL A 182 17.92 4.96 -21.22
N ILE A 183 19.11 5.04 -20.60
CA ILE A 183 19.30 4.52 -19.23
C ILE A 183 18.65 5.47 -18.24
N ASN A 184 17.51 5.09 -17.68
CA ASN A 184 16.72 5.89 -16.76
C ASN A 184 16.40 5.15 -15.45
N LYS A 185 17.43 4.70 -14.74
CA LYS A 185 17.29 3.89 -13.51
C LYS A 185 16.48 4.54 -12.40
N GLN A 186 16.48 5.86 -12.32
CA GLN A 186 15.75 6.62 -11.29
C GLN A 186 14.37 7.09 -11.75
N LEU A 187 14.01 6.85 -13.02
CA LEU A 187 12.77 7.29 -13.67
C LEU A 187 12.52 8.81 -13.65
N THR A 188 13.58 9.59 -13.47
CA THR A 188 13.50 11.05 -13.36
C THR A 188 13.71 11.77 -14.69
N LEU A 189 14.14 11.04 -15.74
CA LEU A 189 14.47 11.61 -17.02
C LEU A 189 13.24 11.82 -17.93
N LEU A 190 12.13 11.11 -17.66
CA LEU A 190 10.87 11.31 -18.38
C LEU A 190 10.25 12.64 -17.99
N THR A 191 10.15 13.57 -18.95
CA THR A 191 9.67 14.93 -18.74
C THR A 191 8.36 15.25 -19.43
N ALA A 192 8.05 14.58 -20.53
CA ALA A 192 6.73 14.66 -21.14
C ALA A 192 6.24 13.27 -21.56
N SER A 193 4.95 13.04 -21.39
CA SER A 193 4.28 11.80 -21.78
C SER A 193 3.38 12.01 -22.98
N TYR A 194 2.98 10.92 -23.61
CA TYR A 194 2.04 10.86 -24.72
C TYR A 194 0.68 11.52 -24.38
N GLY A 195 0.04 12.15 -25.35
CA GLY A 195 -1.30 12.68 -25.23
C GLY A 195 -1.39 14.21 -25.29
N MET A 196 -2.54 14.78 -24.90
CA MET A 196 -2.79 16.22 -25.03
C MET A 196 -1.93 17.02 -24.05
N ARG A 197 -1.09 17.93 -24.59
CA ARG A 197 -0.15 18.77 -23.83
C ARG A 197 -0.18 20.22 -24.33
N ILE A 198 0.30 21.14 -23.50
CA ILE A 198 0.48 22.51 -23.91
C ILE A 198 1.82 22.62 -24.66
N HIS A 199 1.76 22.90 -25.93
CA HIS A 199 2.96 23.06 -26.76
C HIS A 199 3.82 24.24 -26.27
N PRO A 200 5.14 24.04 -26.05
CA PRO A 200 5.98 25.03 -25.39
C PRO A 200 6.13 26.34 -26.18
N PHE A 201 6.20 26.27 -27.51
CA PHE A 201 6.33 27.43 -28.37
C PHE A 201 4.98 28.11 -28.63
N TYR A 202 3.99 27.37 -29.10
CA TYR A 202 2.71 27.91 -29.55
C TYR A 202 1.71 28.17 -28.44
N LYS A 203 1.94 27.64 -27.21
CA LYS A 203 1.04 27.75 -26.04
C LYS A 203 -0.38 27.27 -26.33
N THR A 204 -0.54 26.41 -27.32
CA THR A 204 -1.79 25.75 -27.70
C THR A 204 -1.81 24.33 -27.23
N LEU A 205 -3.00 23.79 -27.00
CA LEU A 205 -3.17 22.38 -26.65
C LEU A 205 -2.93 21.53 -27.91
N GLN A 206 -1.91 20.71 -27.91
CA GLN A 206 -1.56 19.80 -29.00
C GLN A 206 -1.35 18.36 -28.49
N SER A 207 -1.49 17.40 -29.41
CA SER A 207 -1.22 16.01 -29.10
C SER A 207 0.27 15.75 -29.20
N HIS A 208 0.90 15.49 -28.08
CA HIS A 208 2.27 14.97 -28.00
C HIS A 208 2.28 13.51 -28.41
N GLN A 209 3.05 13.15 -29.42
CA GLN A 209 2.93 11.89 -30.14
C GLN A 209 3.92 10.82 -29.66
N GLY A 210 4.66 11.09 -28.60
CA GLY A 210 5.65 10.24 -28.01
C GLY A 210 5.89 10.53 -26.55
N VAL A 211 7.10 10.26 -26.11
CA VAL A 211 7.60 10.60 -24.76
C VAL A 211 8.93 11.33 -24.88
N ASP A 212 9.14 12.33 -24.02
CA ASP A 212 10.39 13.08 -23.97
C ASP A 212 11.22 12.67 -22.78
N TYR A 213 12.50 12.43 -23.03
CA TYR A 213 13.51 12.21 -22.01
C TYR A 213 14.49 13.39 -22.00
N THR A 214 14.46 14.22 -20.96
CA THR A 214 15.48 15.26 -20.76
C THR A 214 16.79 14.62 -20.34
N ILE A 215 17.73 14.64 -21.25
CA ILE A 215 19.07 14.03 -21.10
C ILE A 215 20.11 14.95 -21.69
N PRO A 216 21.34 14.97 -21.16
CA PRO A 216 22.43 15.75 -21.74
C PRO A 216 22.70 15.36 -23.20
N GLU A 217 23.08 16.35 -24.00
CA GLU A 217 23.56 16.09 -25.37
C GLU A 217 24.71 15.08 -25.34
N GLY A 218 24.73 14.17 -26.34
CA GLY A 218 25.72 13.11 -26.42
C GLY A 218 25.43 11.87 -25.56
N SER A 219 24.27 11.80 -24.87
CA SER A 219 23.84 10.61 -24.15
C SER A 219 23.52 9.48 -25.12
N ARG A 220 23.79 8.25 -24.73
CA ARG A 220 23.56 7.05 -25.58
C ARG A 220 22.08 6.79 -25.74
N VAL A 221 21.66 6.56 -26.98
CA VAL A 221 20.30 6.17 -27.36
C VAL A 221 20.34 4.73 -27.87
N PHE A 222 19.43 3.89 -27.37
CA PHE A 222 19.41 2.45 -27.63
C PHE A 222 18.20 2.06 -28.49
N ALA A 223 18.37 1.03 -29.34
CA ALA A 223 17.25 0.37 -30.00
C ALA A 223 16.39 -0.36 -28.96
N THR A 224 15.07 -0.14 -29.01
CA THR A 224 14.14 -0.68 -27.98
C THR A 224 13.65 -2.10 -28.28
N ALA A 225 13.88 -2.59 -29.51
CA ALA A 225 13.64 -3.96 -29.96
C ALA A 225 14.59 -4.32 -31.10
N ASP A 226 14.60 -5.60 -31.49
CA ASP A 226 15.27 -6.06 -32.69
C ASP A 226 14.55 -5.49 -33.91
N GLY A 227 15.30 -5.16 -34.96
CA GLY A 227 14.68 -4.60 -36.17
C GLY A 227 15.70 -4.20 -37.25
N THR A 228 15.16 -3.51 -38.26
CA THR A 228 15.95 -2.97 -39.39
C THR A 228 15.74 -1.48 -39.46
N VAL A 229 16.83 -0.71 -39.55
CA VAL A 229 16.77 0.74 -39.71
C VAL A 229 16.09 1.08 -41.03
N ARG A 230 14.87 1.59 -40.96
CA ARG A 230 14.04 1.95 -42.11
C ARG A 230 14.45 3.28 -42.71
N GLU A 231 14.73 4.27 -41.85
CA GLU A 231 15.03 5.64 -42.27
C GLU A 231 16.09 6.27 -41.36
N VAL A 232 16.94 7.09 -41.97
CA VAL A 232 17.88 7.97 -41.27
C VAL A 232 17.74 9.35 -41.93
N ALA A 233 17.21 10.29 -41.17
CA ALA A 233 17.08 11.68 -41.60
C ALA A 233 18.13 12.55 -40.90
N GLN A 234 18.99 13.18 -41.67
CA GLN A 234 20.08 14.03 -41.14
C GLN A 234 19.66 15.50 -40.97
N ARG A 235 18.60 15.93 -41.63
CA ARG A 235 18.09 17.31 -41.60
C ARG A 235 16.58 17.31 -41.74
N ASN A 236 15.91 17.53 -40.61
CA ASN A 236 14.48 17.81 -40.58
C ASN A 236 14.28 19.08 -39.73
N SER A 237 13.49 20.01 -40.21
CA SER A 237 13.27 21.28 -39.51
C SER A 237 12.54 21.12 -38.17
N THR A 238 11.72 20.11 -38.05
CA THR A 238 10.94 19.83 -36.84
C THR A 238 11.62 18.77 -35.95
N SER A 239 11.79 17.55 -36.45
CA SER A 239 12.30 16.43 -35.68
C SER A 239 13.83 16.36 -35.57
N GLY A 240 14.55 17.26 -36.26
CA GLY A 240 16.01 17.25 -36.27
C GLY A 240 16.61 16.01 -36.94
N GLN A 241 17.73 15.52 -36.42
CA GLN A 241 18.27 14.25 -36.84
C GLN A 241 17.44 13.11 -36.26
N THR A 242 17.01 12.20 -37.12
CA THR A 242 16.04 11.16 -36.76
C THR A 242 16.49 9.78 -37.24
N VAL A 243 16.24 8.78 -36.43
CA VAL A 243 16.34 7.34 -36.79
C VAL A 243 14.96 6.72 -36.65
N VAL A 244 14.51 5.98 -37.66
CA VAL A 244 13.31 5.17 -37.63
C VAL A 244 13.67 3.72 -37.82
N ILE A 245 13.21 2.84 -36.94
CA ILE A 245 13.46 1.41 -36.96
C ILE A 245 12.14 0.67 -37.19
N ASP A 246 12.13 -0.20 -38.18
CA ASP A 246 11.06 -1.16 -38.40
C ASP A 246 11.42 -2.47 -37.67
N HIS A 247 10.61 -2.83 -36.69
CA HIS A 247 10.80 -4.02 -35.90
C HIS A 247 10.06 -5.25 -36.44
N GLY A 248 9.27 -5.07 -37.51
CA GLY A 248 8.36 -6.11 -37.98
C GLY A 248 7.11 -6.23 -37.12
N ASN A 249 6.23 -7.14 -37.45
CA ASN A 249 4.96 -7.38 -36.74
C ASN A 249 4.12 -6.10 -36.52
N GLY A 250 4.27 -5.09 -37.39
CA GLY A 250 3.57 -3.81 -37.31
C GLY A 250 4.21 -2.77 -36.40
N TYR A 251 5.29 -3.10 -35.71
CA TYR A 251 5.98 -2.17 -34.80
C TYR A 251 7.04 -1.33 -35.53
N GLU A 252 7.01 -0.03 -35.26
CA GLU A 252 7.99 0.95 -35.72
C GLU A 252 8.30 1.90 -34.55
N THR A 253 9.58 2.28 -34.40
CA THR A 253 10.00 3.28 -33.41
C THR A 253 10.74 4.43 -34.08
N SER A 254 10.56 5.65 -33.55
CA SER A 254 11.23 6.87 -34.01
C SER A 254 12.00 7.52 -32.87
N TYR A 255 13.23 7.97 -33.17
CA TYR A 255 14.15 8.61 -32.23
C TYR A 255 14.55 9.95 -32.84
N ASN A 256 14.14 11.04 -32.22
CA ASN A 256 14.25 12.40 -32.75
C ASN A 256 15.22 13.28 -31.95
N HIS A 257 15.56 14.45 -32.48
CA HIS A 257 16.43 15.47 -31.90
C HIS A 257 17.87 14.98 -31.63
N LEU A 258 18.36 14.00 -32.41
CA LEU A 258 19.66 13.39 -32.24
C LEU A 258 20.79 14.36 -32.62
N SER A 259 21.95 14.23 -31.95
CA SER A 259 23.19 14.96 -32.32
C SER A 259 24.06 14.16 -33.28
N LYS A 260 24.08 12.83 -33.12
CA LYS A 260 24.88 11.93 -33.94
C LYS A 260 24.16 10.61 -34.17
N ILE A 261 24.15 10.15 -35.39
CA ILE A 261 23.57 8.86 -35.77
C ILE A 261 24.71 7.87 -36.02
N ASN A 262 24.65 6.70 -35.40
CA ASN A 262 25.68 5.65 -35.46
C ASN A 262 25.30 4.49 -36.39
N VAL A 263 24.10 4.53 -36.94
CA VAL A 263 23.54 3.46 -37.80
C VAL A 263 23.23 4.01 -39.20
N ARG A 264 23.02 3.14 -40.17
CA ARG A 264 22.66 3.49 -41.54
C ARG A 264 21.39 2.77 -41.99
N LYS A 265 20.67 3.34 -42.91
CA LYS A 265 19.47 2.73 -43.51
C LYS A 265 19.78 1.30 -44.02
N GLY A 266 18.89 0.36 -43.70
CA GLY A 266 18.99 -1.07 -43.99
C GLY A 266 19.86 -1.87 -43.01
N GLN A 267 20.45 -1.23 -42.00
CA GLN A 267 21.23 -1.93 -40.98
C GLN A 267 20.30 -2.69 -40.03
N GLN A 268 20.61 -3.95 -39.74
CA GLN A 268 19.97 -4.70 -38.67
C GLN A 268 20.53 -4.26 -37.32
N VAL A 269 19.66 -4.10 -36.34
CA VAL A 269 19.98 -3.75 -34.96
C VAL A 269 19.28 -4.70 -34.00
N ARG A 270 19.88 -4.91 -32.85
CA ARG A 270 19.31 -5.70 -31.78
C ARG A 270 18.84 -4.77 -30.65
N ARG A 271 17.89 -5.23 -29.89
CA ARG A 271 17.46 -4.55 -28.66
C ARG A 271 18.66 -4.27 -27.76
N GLY A 272 18.82 -3.00 -27.33
CA GLY A 272 19.96 -2.56 -26.53
C GLY A 272 21.18 -2.09 -27.32
N ASP A 273 21.20 -2.19 -28.67
CA ASP A 273 22.27 -1.64 -29.48
C ASP A 273 22.27 -0.10 -29.43
N ILE A 274 23.46 0.51 -29.39
CA ILE A 274 23.58 1.99 -29.42
C ILE A 274 23.42 2.44 -30.88
N ILE A 275 22.29 3.11 -31.15
CA ILE A 275 21.92 3.59 -32.49
C ILE A 275 22.28 5.03 -32.75
N ALA A 276 22.33 5.87 -31.69
CA ALA A 276 22.57 7.30 -31.82
C ALA A 276 23.05 7.91 -30.51
N LEU A 277 23.32 9.22 -30.55
CA LEU A 277 23.53 10.06 -29.38
C LEU A 277 22.42 11.13 -29.37
N SER A 278 21.89 11.43 -28.17
CA SER A 278 20.92 12.51 -27.96
C SER A 278 21.47 13.87 -28.32
N GLY A 279 20.60 14.81 -28.63
CA GLY A 279 21.00 16.16 -29.02
C GLY A 279 19.92 17.20 -28.75
N ASP A 280 20.00 18.26 -29.54
CA ASP A 280 19.12 19.43 -29.51
C ASP A 280 18.88 19.93 -30.94
N THR A 281 18.74 19.00 -31.92
CA THR A 281 18.56 19.32 -33.33
C THR A 281 17.09 19.45 -33.69
N GLY A 282 16.74 20.30 -34.66
CA GLY A 282 15.36 20.57 -35.08
C GLY A 282 14.65 21.61 -34.20
N LEU A 283 13.32 21.47 -34.04
CA LEU A 283 12.53 22.32 -33.17
C LEU A 283 12.59 21.76 -31.74
N SER A 284 13.47 22.27 -30.93
CA SER A 284 13.71 21.83 -29.55
C SER A 284 14.00 23.04 -28.66
N LEU A 285 13.55 23.03 -27.39
CA LEU A 285 13.84 24.06 -26.39
C LEU A 285 15.07 23.77 -25.56
N ALA A 286 15.42 22.50 -25.42
CA ALA A 286 16.52 22.04 -24.61
C ALA A 286 16.94 20.61 -25.03
N PRO A 287 18.16 20.17 -24.75
CA PRO A 287 18.61 18.82 -25.07
C PRO A 287 17.68 17.75 -24.49
N HIS A 288 17.09 16.94 -25.38
CA HIS A 288 16.21 15.84 -25.04
C HIS A 288 16.18 14.77 -26.11
N LEU A 289 15.61 13.62 -25.82
CA LEU A 289 15.21 12.62 -26.79
C LEU A 289 13.70 12.57 -26.86
N HIS A 290 13.13 12.83 -28.03
CA HIS A 290 11.73 12.51 -28.32
C HIS A 290 11.65 11.09 -28.90
N TYR A 291 10.83 10.23 -28.30
CA TYR A 291 10.69 8.82 -28.65
C TYR A 291 9.24 8.47 -28.94
N GLU A 292 8.97 7.92 -30.15
CA GLU A 292 7.65 7.46 -30.55
C GLU A 292 7.62 5.94 -30.76
N VAL A 293 6.48 5.32 -30.46
CA VAL A 293 6.13 3.96 -30.88
C VAL A 293 4.91 4.03 -31.79
N ARG A 294 4.98 3.28 -32.89
CA ARG A 294 3.84 3.07 -33.79
C ARG A 294 3.53 1.59 -33.88
N TYR A 295 2.26 1.29 -33.86
CA TYR A 295 1.74 -0.06 -34.10
C TYR A 295 0.72 -0.03 -35.23
N ASN A 296 0.93 -0.81 -36.29
CA ASN A 296 0.12 -0.83 -37.50
C ASN A 296 -0.12 0.59 -38.08
N GLY A 297 0.92 1.42 -38.07
CA GLY A 297 0.88 2.81 -38.56
C GLY A 297 0.27 3.84 -37.60
N MET A 298 -0.36 3.42 -36.49
CA MET A 298 -0.91 4.32 -35.47
C MET A 298 0.10 4.58 -34.35
N ARG A 299 0.20 5.82 -33.92
CA ARG A 299 1.01 6.17 -32.74
C ARG A 299 0.34 5.68 -31.47
N VAL A 300 1.10 5.08 -30.59
CA VAL A 300 0.66 4.51 -29.32
C VAL A 300 1.53 5.06 -28.19
N ASP A 301 0.99 5.03 -26.97
CA ASP A 301 1.75 5.51 -25.80
C ASP A 301 2.93 4.57 -25.51
N PRO A 302 4.18 5.06 -25.62
CA PRO A 302 5.39 4.26 -25.43
C PRO A 302 5.52 3.68 -24.01
N ILE A 303 4.95 4.31 -23.00
CA ILE A 303 5.10 3.92 -21.60
C ILE A 303 4.60 2.52 -21.35
N HIS A 304 3.53 2.11 -22.04
CA HIS A 304 2.95 0.78 -21.89
C HIS A 304 3.85 -0.36 -22.37
N TYR A 305 4.91 -0.04 -23.11
CA TYR A 305 5.82 -1.02 -23.69
C TYR A 305 7.07 -1.31 -22.83
N PHE A 306 7.40 -0.51 -21.81
CA PHE A 306 8.65 -0.66 -21.03
C PHE A 306 8.59 -1.77 -19.95
N PHE A 307 7.90 -2.86 -20.23
CA PHE A 307 7.61 -3.92 -19.26
C PHE A 307 8.77 -4.90 -19.02
N MET A 308 9.74 -5.01 -19.93
CA MET A 308 10.87 -5.91 -19.72
C MET A 308 11.98 -5.32 -18.84
N GLU A 309 12.06 -3.99 -18.76
CA GLU A 309 13.11 -3.30 -18.00
C GLU A 309 12.66 -2.95 -16.58
N LEU A 310 11.37 -2.66 -16.40
CA LEU A 310 10.84 -2.11 -15.17
C LEU A 310 10.22 -3.19 -14.29
N SER A 311 10.53 -3.16 -13.00
CA SER A 311 9.76 -3.88 -11.99
C SER A 311 8.33 -3.30 -11.88
N PRO A 312 7.36 -4.04 -11.33
CA PRO A 312 5.98 -3.55 -11.16
C PRO A 312 5.89 -2.21 -10.40
N THR A 313 6.73 -2.03 -9.39
CA THR A 313 6.78 -0.79 -8.59
C THR A 313 7.39 0.38 -9.37
N GLU A 314 8.39 0.14 -10.20
CA GLU A 314 8.98 1.15 -11.08
C GLU A 314 8.04 1.54 -12.20
N TYR A 315 7.34 0.58 -12.80
CA TYR A 315 6.31 0.85 -13.80
C TYR A 315 5.20 1.75 -13.25
N GLN A 316 4.70 1.45 -12.04
CA GLN A 316 3.69 2.31 -11.39
C GLN A 316 4.21 3.71 -11.10
N ARG A 317 5.47 3.82 -10.68
CA ARG A 317 6.10 5.12 -10.48
C ARG A 317 6.20 5.90 -11.80
N LEU A 318 6.59 5.23 -12.90
CA LEU A 318 6.66 5.82 -14.22
C LEU A 318 5.28 6.31 -14.69
N MET A 319 4.22 5.50 -14.50
CA MET A 319 2.84 5.89 -14.81
C MET A 319 2.39 7.13 -14.04
N ARG A 320 2.71 7.23 -12.75
CA ARG A 320 2.40 8.43 -11.96
C ARG A 320 3.15 9.66 -12.45
N ILE A 321 4.42 9.52 -12.81
CA ILE A 321 5.22 10.61 -13.40
C ILE A 321 4.57 11.06 -14.71
N ALA A 322 4.20 10.13 -15.57
CA ALA A 322 3.55 10.42 -16.86
C ALA A 322 2.21 11.16 -16.71
N GLN A 323 1.43 10.84 -15.70
CA GLN A 323 0.14 11.48 -15.40
C GLN A 323 0.28 12.86 -14.74
N SER A 324 1.45 13.20 -14.21
CA SER A 324 1.66 14.46 -13.47
C SER A 324 1.64 15.74 -14.31
N GLY A 325 1.41 15.64 -15.61
CA GLY A 325 1.16 16.79 -16.47
C GLY A 325 2.40 17.63 -16.81
N MET A 326 3.57 17.02 -16.90
CA MET A 326 4.80 17.71 -17.28
C MET A 326 4.74 18.31 -18.68
N GLN A 327 5.49 19.37 -18.91
CA GLN A 327 5.53 20.14 -20.17
C GLN A 327 6.45 19.44 -21.17
N SER A 328 6.03 19.35 -22.44
CA SER A 328 6.87 18.92 -23.55
C SER A 328 7.98 19.94 -23.87
N PHE A 329 9.03 19.50 -24.56
CA PHE A 329 10.16 20.33 -25.02
C PHE A 329 10.17 20.54 -26.53
N ASP A 330 9.26 19.93 -27.27
CA ASP A 330 9.07 20.03 -28.70
C ASP A 330 7.69 20.55 -29.14
#